data_024cdcd68e2575427455b334107ea79d
#
_entry.id   024cdcd68e2575427455b334107ea79d
#
_cell.length_a   1.000
_cell.length_b   1.000
_cell.length_c   1.000
_cell.angle_alpha   90.00
_cell.angle_beta   90.00
_cell.angle_gamma   90.00
#
_symmetry.space_group_name_H-M   'P 1'
#
loop_
_entity.id
_entity.type
_entity.pdbx_description
1 polymer ?
#
loop_
_entity_poly.entity_id
_entity_poly.type
_entity_poly.pdbx_seq_one_letter_code
_entity_poly.pdbx_strand_id
1 'polypeptide(L)'
;MKVAVYTLCRDRLAYSKRCFRSLWQNAGYPVDHYVIDNGSTDGSAEWLTTNRGRFTMVVLCPGNIGISKASNMALDIIGNGYDLICKMDNDCELVTPNLVAEMVKVFKDAHRPMMLSPRVEGINRQPKRAYTLTVGGYEVGRTGIVGGLCHWLPAATYQRYRYPVDLPKAWGQDDHLCDWLYKQSIEMGYVEALTVNHADGTDGQAQRYPEYFERKRREEQAA
;
A
#
# COMPACT_ATOMS: atom_id res chain seq x y z
N MET A 1 -2.36 -5.55 -18.77
CA MET A 1 -1.74 -4.44 -18.01
C MET A 1 -0.52 -4.95 -17.28
N LYS A 2 0.57 -4.20 -17.21
CA LYS A 2 1.73 -4.54 -16.41
C LYS A 2 1.57 -3.90 -15.02
N VAL A 3 1.74 -4.68 -13.96
CA VAL A 3 1.43 -4.27 -12.58
C VAL A 3 2.69 -4.28 -11.72
N ALA A 4 2.98 -3.16 -11.06
CA ALA A 4 3.94 -3.10 -9.98
C ALA A 4 3.23 -3.03 -8.63
N VAL A 5 3.74 -3.77 -7.66
CA VAL A 5 3.36 -3.65 -6.24
C VAL A 5 4.59 -3.20 -5.48
N TYR A 6 4.50 -2.17 -4.64
CA TYR A 6 5.57 -1.87 -3.71
C TYR A 6 5.12 -1.95 -2.27
N THR A 7 6.00 -2.46 -1.42
CA THR A 7 5.77 -2.61 0.01
C THR A 7 6.91 -1.96 0.79
N LEU A 8 6.54 -1.12 1.74
CA LEU A 8 7.49 -0.59 2.72
C LEU A 8 7.48 -1.50 3.94
N CYS A 9 8.63 -2.03 4.30
CA CYS A 9 8.80 -2.86 5.49
C CYS A 9 9.54 -2.09 6.57
N ARG A 10 9.11 -2.24 7.80
CA ARG A 10 9.87 -1.83 8.98
C ARG A 10 9.50 -2.71 10.15
N ASP A 11 10.41 -3.58 10.53
CA ASP A 11 10.18 -4.57 11.60
C ASP A 11 8.90 -5.39 11.39
N ARG A 12 8.43 -6.09 12.43
CA ARG A 12 7.20 -6.91 12.40
C ARG A 12 7.25 -8.00 11.32
N LEU A 13 8.41 -8.71 11.23
CA LEU A 13 8.67 -9.74 10.22
C LEU A 13 7.53 -10.74 10.04
N ALA A 14 6.83 -11.10 11.13
CA ALA A 14 5.72 -12.03 11.05
C ALA A 14 4.57 -11.50 10.15
N TYR A 15 4.27 -10.21 10.21
CA TYR A 15 3.27 -9.60 9.33
C TYR A 15 3.77 -9.51 7.89
N SER A 16 5.02 -9.08 7.67
CA SER A 16 5.61 -9.06 6.33
C SER A 16 5.52 -10.42 5.65
N LYS A 17 5.81 -11.50 6.37
CA LYS A 17 5.66 -12.87 5.85
C LYS A 17 4.22 -13.24 5.48
N ARG A 18 3.23 -12.83 6.29
CA ARG A 18 1.80 -13.05 6.01
C ARG A 18 1.36 -12.24 4.79
N CYS A 19 1.71 -10.96 4.76
CA CYS A 19 1.46 -10.06 3.64
C CYS A 19 1.98 -10.63 2.31
N PHE A 20 3.26 -10.96 2.22
CA PHE A 20 3.86 -11.47 0.99
C PHE A 20 3.28 -12.82 0.57
N ARG A 21 3.05 -13.72 1.53
CA ARG A 21 2.41 -15.01 1.26
C ARG A 21 1.01 -14.81 0.67
N SER A 22 0.21 -13.91 1.24
CA SER A 22 -1.12 -13.62 0.74
C SER A 22 -1.10 -13.04 -0.68
N LEU A 23 -0.14 -12.16 -1.00
CA LEU A 23 0.06 -11.65 -2.35
C LEU A 23 0.41 -12.79 -3.32
N TRP A 24 1.37 -13.65 -2.98
CA TRP A 24 1.79 -14.76 -3.85
C TRP A 24 0.67 -15.78 -4.08
N GLN A 25 -0.20 -15.99 -3.10
CA GLN A 25 -1.31 -16.96 -3.19
C GLN A 25 -2.55 -16.39 -3.86
N ASN A 26 -2.87 -15.12 -3.61
CA ASN A 26 -4.15 -14.51 -3.96
C ASN A 26 -4.05 -13.43 -5.05
N ALA A 27 -2.90 -13.21 -5.67
CA ALA A 27 -2.79 -12.24 -6.76
C ALA A 27 -3.62 -12.66 -7.99
N GLY A 28 -3.50 -13.92 -8.43
CA GLY A 28 -4.14 -14.43 -9.65
C GLY A 28 -3.70 -13.70 -10.93
N TYR A 29 -2.62 -12.92 -10.86
CA TYR A 29 -2.09 -12.12 -11.96
C TYR A 29 -0.59 -11.90 -11.77
N PRO A 30 0.20 -11.82 -12.85
CA PRO A 30 1.62 -11.49 -12.75
C PRO A 30 1.84 -10.09 -12.15
N VAL A 31 2.71 -10.00 -11.15
CA VAL A 31 3.08 -8.74 -10.51
C VAL A 31 4.60 -8.64 -10.37
N ASP A 32 5.13 -7.46 -10.60
CA ASP A 32 6.50 -7.10 -10.23
C ASP A 32 6.46 -6.51 -8.81
N HIS A 33 7.05 -7.22 -7.84
CA HIS A 33 7.00 -6.84 -6.43
C HIS A 33 8.32 -6.20 -5.98
N TYR A 34 8.24 -4.94 -5.56
CA TYR A 34 9.33 -4.13 -5.04
C TYR A 34 9.19 -3.99 -3.52
N VAL A 35 10.27 -4.21 -2.79
CA VAL A 35 10.27 -4.10 -1.33
C VAL A 35 11.35 -3.13 -0.89
N ILE A 36 10.96 -2.14 -0.09
CA ILE A 36 11.90 -1.22 0.57
C ILE A 36 11.87 -1.54 2.07
N ASP A 37 12.95 -2.11 2.57
CA ASP A 37 13.16 -2.25 4.01
C ASP A 37 13.64 -0.92 4.59
N ASN A 38 12.82 -0.31 5.41
CA ASN A 38 13.06 1.02 5.96
C ASN A 38 13.82 0.96 7.30
N GLY A 39 14.92 0.21 7.30
CA GLY A 39 15.81 0.06 8.46
C GLY A 39 15.23 -0.83 9.56
N SER A 40 14.82 -2.03 9.21
CA SER A 40 14.36 -3.05 10.18
C SER A 40 15.51 -3.59 11.04
N THR A 41 15.19 -3.97 12.27
CA THR A 41 16.12 -4.48 13.28
C THR A 41 15.71 -5.84 13.87
N ASP A 42 14.64 -6.45 13.35
CA ASP A 42 14.01 -7.66 13.90
C ASP A 42 14.26 -8.94 13.07
N GLY A 43 15.28 -8.93 12.19
CA GLY A 43 15.56 -10.03 11.25
C GLY A 43 14.82 -9.91 9.91
N SER A 44 14.06 -8.83 9.68
CA SER A 44 13.36 -8.61 8.40
C SER A 44 14.35 -8.46 7.23
N ALA A 45 15.44 -7.70 7.42
CA ALA A 45 16.44 -7.47 6.38
C ALA A 45 17.13 -8.77 5.95
N GLU A 46 17.51 -9.63 6.89
CA GLU A 46 18.12 -10.95 6.65
C GLU A 46 17.13 -11.87 5.92
N TRP A 47 15.88 -11.86 6.34
CA TRP A 47 14.85 -12.68 5.70
C TRP A 47 14.61 -12.22 4.25
N LEU A 48 14.51 -10.91 4.01
CA LEU A 48 14.37 -10.34 2.66
C LEU A 48 15.55 -10.68 1.77
N THR A 49 16.77 -10.61 2.30
CA THR A 49 18.00 -10.97 1.58
C THR A 49 17.98 -12.46 1.17
N THR A 50 17.62 -13.34 2.10
CA THR A 50 17.56 -14.79 1.86
C THR A 50 16.47 -15.15 0.82
N ASN A 51 15.38 -14.39 0.78
CA ASN A 51 14.25 -14.63 -0.11
C ASN A 51 14.24 -13.71 -1.34
N ARG A 52 15.36 -13.02 -1.64
CA ARG A 52 15.44 -11.98 -2.69
C ARG A 52 14.93 -12.43 -4.05
N GLY A 53 15.12 -13.69 -4.42
CA GLY A 53 14.65 -14.24 -5.70
C GLY A 53 13.13 -14.31 -5.87
N ARG A 54 12.37 -14.01 -4.83
CA ARG A 54 10.89 -13.93 -4.89
C ARG A 54 10.36 -12.52 -5.21
N PHE A 55 11.24 -11.54 -5.27
CA PHE A 55 10.91 -10.14 -5.50
C PHE A 55 11.58 -9.65 -6.78
N THR A 56 10.99 -8.66 -7.41
CA THR A 56 11.63 -7.96 -8.54
C THR A 56 12.84 -7.17 -8.04
N MET A 57 12.68 -6.50 -6.90
CA MET A 57 13.77 -5.79 -6.22
C MET A 57 13.54 -5.69 -4.72
N VAL A 58 14.63 -5.79 -3.97
CA VAL A 58 14.68 -5.50 -2.53
C VAL A 58 15.74 -4.44 -2.29
N VAL A 59 15.36 -3.36 -1.62
CA VAL A 59 16.26 -2.30 -1.15
C VAL A 59 16.30 -2.32 0.37
N LEU A 60 17.48 -2.32 0.95
CA LEU A 60 17.70 -2.26 2.40
C LEU A 60 18.24 -0.88 2.75
N CYS A 61 17.44 -0.07 3.47
CA CYS A 61 17.89 1.22 3.97
C CYS A 61 18.71 1.03 5.26
N PRO A 62 19.76 1.82 5.46
CA PRO A 62 20.60 1.71 6.67
C PRO A 62 19.88 2.15 7.95
N GLY A 63 18.72 2.77 7.83
CA GLY A 63 17.87 3.21 8.93
C GLY A 63 16.53 3.75 8.43
N ASN A 64 15.67 4.18 9.36
CA ASN A 64 14.37 4.74 9.04
C ASN A 64 14.48 6.09 8.34
N ILE A 65 14.26 6.12 7.03
CA ILE A 65 14.23 7.35 6.22
C ILE A 65 12.83 8.01 6.13
N GLY A 66 11.82 7.41 6.78
CA GLY A 66 10.42 7.84 6.74
C GLY A 66 9.64 7.31 5.54
N ILE A 67 8.31 7.27 5.67
CA ILE A 67 7.39 6.71 4.65
C ILE A 67 7.49 7.50 3.35
N SER A 68 7.50 8.84 3.42
CA SER A 68 7.56 9.72 2.24
C SER A 68 8.79 9.45 1.37
N LYS A 69 9.97 9.46 1.97
CA LYS A 69 11.23 9.21 1.24
C LYS A 69 11.29 7.79 0.69
N ALA A 70 10.87 6.80 1.49
CA ALA A 70 10.86 5.40 1.05
C ALA A 70 9.84 5.16 -0.08
N SER A 71 8.65 5.81 -0.05
CA SER A 71 7.68 5.73 -1.14
C SER A 71 8.18 6.40 -2.41
N ASN A 72 8.80 7.59 -2.30
CA ASN A 72 9.39 8.26 -3.46
C ASN A 72 10.51 7.42 -4.07
N MET A 73 11.37 6.81 -3.24
CA MET A 73 12.40 5.86 -3.69
C MET A 73 11.79 4.67 -4.44
N ALA A 74 10.70 4.08 -3.92
CA ALA A 74 10.02 2.99 -4.59
C ALA A 74 9.48 3.42 -5.97
N LEU A 75 8.84 4.60 -6.06
CA LEU A 75 8.32 5.14 -7.32
C LEU A 75 9.44 5.43 -8.33
N ASP A 76 10.59 5.95 -7.88
CA ASP A 76 11.74 6.22 -8.74
C ASP A 76 12.34 4.91 -9.30
N ILE A 77 12.44 3.86 -8.46
CA ILE A 77 12.96 2.55 -8.85
C ILE A 77 12.00 1.83 -9.81
N ILE A 78 10.69 1.88 -9.56
CA ILE A 78 9.67 1.32 -10.44
C ILE A 78 9.73 2.01 -11.81
N GLY A 79 9.90 3.32 -11.83
CA GLY A 79 10.02 4.11 -13.06
C GLY A 79 8.80 3.99 -13.96
N ASN A 80 9.03 4.19 -15.26
CA ASN A 80 8.00 4.09 -16.29
C ASN A 80 7.93 2.66 -16.85
N GLY A 81 6.80 2.28 -17.43
CA GLY A 81 6.64 0.98 -18.09
C GLY A 81 5.66 0.05 -17.40
N TYR A 82 4.94 0.56 -16.40
CA TYR A 82 3.79 -0.09 -15.77
C TYR A 82 2.49 0.62 -16.16
N ASP A 83 1.40 -0.13 -16.13
CA ASP A 83 0.05 0.42 -16.30
C ASP A 83 -0.56 0.78 -14.95
N LEU A 84 -0.29 -0.06 -13.93
CA LEU A 84 -0.78 0.13 -12.57
C LEU A 84 0.35 0.01 -11.55
N ILE A 85 0.27 0.83 -10.50
CA ILE A 85 1.11 0.74 -9.31
C ILE A 85 0.21 0.60 -8.08
N CYS A 86 0.50 -0.41 -7.26
CA CYS A 86 -0.12 -0.62 -5.95
C CYS A 86 0.89 -0.31 -4.84
N LYS A 87 0.52 0.56 -3.90
CA LYS A 87 1.14 0.58 -2.57
C LYS A 87 0.43 -0.44 -1.70
N MET A 88 1.19 -1.29 -1.05
CA MET A 88 0.67 -2.30 -0.11
C MET A 88 1.54 -2.29 1.15
N ASP A 89 0.94 -2.01 2.31
CA ASP A 89 1.67 -2.04 3.58
C ASP A 89 2.04 -3.47 3.98
N ASN A 90 3.10 -3.63 4.76
CA ASN A 90 3.63 -4.94 5.14
C ASN A 90 2.75 -5.74 6.12
N ASP A 91 1.65 -5.16 6.55
CA ASP A 91 0.62 -5.78 7.39
C ASP A 91 -0.74 -5.90 6.66
N CYS A 92 -0.75 -5.73 5.35
CA CYS A 92 -1.88 -5.97 4.48
C CYS A 92 -1.91 -7.44 4.03
N GLU A 93 -3.05 -8.09 4.16
CA GLU A 93 -3.27 -9.45 3.66
C GLU A 93 -4.37 -9.46 2.59
N LEU A 94 -4.08 -9.98 1.41
CA LEU A 94 -5.08 -10.21 0.37
C LEU A 94 -6.00 -11.35 0.81
N VAL A 95 -7.30 -11.06 0.96
CA VAL A 95 -8.32 -12.04 1.36
C VAL A 95 -9.04 -12.60 0.14
N THR A 96 -9.49 -11.72 -0.75
CA THR A 96 -10.19 -12.15 -1.98
C THR A 96 -9.22 -12.91 -2.89
N PRO A 97 -9.57 -14.14 -3.33
CA PRO A 97 -8.80 -14.88 -4.32
C PRO A 97 -8.69 -14.10 -5.64
N ASN A 98 -7.55 -14.16 -6.30
CA ASN A 98 -7.28 -13.49 -7.58
C ASN A 98 -7.44 -11.96 -7.51
N LEU A 99 -7.23 -11.35 -6.35
CA LEU A 99 -7.50 -9.93 -6.10
C LEU A 99 -6.85 -9.00 -7.12
N VAL A 100 -5.59 -9.27 -7.50
CA VAL A 100 -4.90 -8.42 -8.50
C VAL A 100 -5.53 -8.57 -9.88
N ALA A 101 -5.91 -9.79 -10.27
CA ALA A 101 -6.61 -10.01 -11.53
C ALA A 101 -7.95 -9.26 -11.57
N GLU A 102 -8.69 -9.26 -10.47
CA GLU A 102 -9.97 -8.54 -10.36
C GLU A 102 -9.75 -7.02 -10.39
N MET A 103 -8.76 -6.50 -9.66
CA MET A 103 -8.40 -5.06 -9.73
C MET A 103 -8.01 -4.65 -11.15
N VAL A 104 -7.25 -5.47 -11.86
CA VAL A 104 -6.90 -5.23 -13.29
C VAL A 104 -8.14 -5.13 -14.17
N LYS A 105 -9.17 -5.97 -13.95
CA LYS A 105 -10.45 -5.87 -14.67
C LYS A 105 -11.13 -4.53 -14.39
N VAL A 106 -11.23 -4.13 -13.12
CA VAL A 106 -11.81 -2.83 -12.74
C VAL A 106 -11.10 -1.70 -13.46
N PHE A 107 -9.77 -1.66 -13.44
CA PHE A 107 -9.00 -0.59 -14.08
C PHE A 107 -9.04 -0.61 -15.61
N LYS A 108 -9.21 -1.76 -16.26
CA LYS A 108 -9.39 -1.83 -17.72
C LYS A 108 -10.67 -1.14 -18.18
N ASP A 109 -11.72 -1.21 -17.37
CA ASP A 109 -13.03 -0.64 -17.69
C ASP A 109 -13.22 0.76 -17.05
N ALA A 110 -12.25 1.25 -16.30
CA ALA A 110 -12.26 2.61 -15.79
C ALA A 110 -11.95 3.58 -16.93
N HIS A 111 -12.94 4.37 -17.35
CA HIS A 111 -12.81 5.34 -18.44
C HIS A 111 -12.02 6.60 -18.07
N ARG A 112 -11.60 6.71 -16.80
CA ARG A 112 -10.85 7.85 -16.24
C ARG A 112 -9.89 7.38 -15.15
N PRO A 113 -8.83 8.15 -14.86
CA PRO A 113 -7.94 7.83 -13.74
C PRO A 113 -8.70 7.86 -12.41
N MET A 114 -8.49 6.85 -11.58
CA MET A 114 -9.05 6.74 -10.23
C MET A 114 -7.98 6.19 -9.29
N MET A 115 -8.05 6.56 -8.00
CA MET A 115 -7.39 5.80 -6.94
C MET A 115 -8.40 4.84 -6.31
N LEU A 116 -8.11 3.56 -6.39
CA LEU A 116 -8.98 2.52 -5.85
C LEU A 116 -8.25 1.68 -4.79
N SER A 117 -9.01 1.26 -3.79
CA SER A 117 -8.57 0.27 -2.81
C SER A 117 -9.61 -0.85 -2.75
N PRO A 118 -9.23 -2.09 -2.47
CA PRO A 118 -10.16 -3.07 -1.96
C PRO A 118 -10.76 -2.59 -0.62
N ARG A 119 -11.91 -3.13 -0.23
CA ARG A 119 -12.47 -2.91 1.11
C ARG A 119 -11.49 -3.44 2.16
N VAL A 120 -11.23 -2.65 3.20
CA VAL A 120 -10.30 -3.00 4.26
C VAL A 120 -11.07 -3.56 5.46
N GLU A 121 -10.72 -4.77 5.89
CA GLU A 121 -11.16 -5.35 7.16
C GLU A 121 -10.08 -5.14 8.24
N GLY A 122 -10.43 -5.26 9.51
CA GLY A 122 -9.50 -5.06 10.63
C GLY A 122 -9.19 -3.61 10.96
N ILE A 123 -9.98 -2.65 10.47
CA ILE A 123 -9.86 -1.23 10.83
C ILE A 123 -11.05 -0.80 11.69
N ASN A 124 -10.78 0.08 12.67
CA ASN A 124 -11.79 0.51 13.65
C ASN A 124 -12.91 1.37 13.02
N ARG A 125 -12.65 2.03 11.90
CA ARG A 125 -13.62 2.90 11.25
C ARG A 125 -13.50 2.82 9.73
N GLN A 126 -14.59 2.38 9.09
CA GLN A 126 -14.69 2.42 7.62
C GLN A 126 -14.89 3.88 7.14
N PRO A 127 -14.19 4.30 6.07
CA PRO A 127 -14.43 5.59 5.45
C PRO A 127 -15.89 5.72 4.98
N LYS A 128 -16.47 6.92 5.17
CA LYS A 128 -17.83 7.20 4.68
C LYS A 128 -17.87 7.16 3.15
N ARG A 129 -18.89 6.50 2.61
CA ARG A 129 -19.19 6.52 1.17
C ARG A 129 -20.08 7.71 0.87
N ALA A 130 -19.70 8.53 -0.11
CA ALA A 130 -20.51 9.65 -0.58
C ALA A 130 -21.62 9.15 -1.52
N TYR A 131 -21.26 8.25 -2.44
CA TYR A 131 -22.17 7.57 -3.38
C TYR A 131 -21.46 6.35 -3.95
N THR A 132 -22.19 5.53 -4.71
CA THR A 132 -21.65 4.33 -5.38
C THR A 132 -21.62 4.54 -6.88
N LEU A 133 -20.56 4.06 -7.51
CA LEU A 133 -20.39 3.97 -8.96
C LEU A 133 -20.26 2.51 -9.36
N THR A 134 -20.61 2.20 -10.62
CA THR A 134 -20.27 0.91 -11.21
C THR A 134 -19.07 1.08 -12.16
N VAL A 135 -18.00 0.35 -11.92
CA VAL A 135 -16.80 0.34 -12.75
C VAL A 135 -16.40 -1.11 -13.02
N GLY A 136 -16.34 -1.51 -14.29
CA GLY A 136 -15.99 -2.88 -14.67
C GLY A 136 -16.90 -3.95 -14.07
N GLY A 137 -18.17 -3.64 -13.86
CA GLY A 137 -19.14 -4.54 -13.23
C GLY A 137 -19.03 -4.60 -11.69
N TYR A 138 -18.15 -3.82 -11.06
CA TYR A 138 -17.98 -3.74 -9.61
C TYR A 138 -18.59 -2.47 -9.04
N GLU A 139 -19.20 -2.60 -7.86
CA GLU A 139 -19.58 -1.44 -7.06
C GLU A 139 -18.36 -0.80 -6.43
N VAL A 140 -18.17 0.49 -6.68
CA VAL A 140 -17.11 1.32 -6.13
C VAL A 140 -17.74 2.37 -5.21
N GLY A 141 -17.55 2.22 -3.92
CA GLY A 141 -17.97 3.22 -2.92
C GLY A 141 -17.05 4.43 -2.95
N ARG A 142 -17.55 5.54 -3.50
CA ARG A 142 -16.83 6.81 -3.64
C ARG A 142 -16.57 7.43 -2.26
N THR A 143 -15.35 7.91 -2.02
CA THR A 143 -14.96 8.54 -0.76
C THR A 143 -14.02 9.72 -0.99
N GLY A 144 -13.88 10.58 0.02
CA GLY A 144 -12.89 11.66 0.01
C GLY A 144 -11.51 11.24 0.47
N ILE A 145 -11.37 10.03 1.05
CA ILE A 145 -10.09 9.53 1.55
C ILE A 145 -9.97 8.02 1.31
N VAL A 146 -8.81 7.58 0.86
CA VAL A 146 -8.41 6.19 0.78
C VAL A 146 -7.13 6.03 1.58
N GLY A 147 -7.14 5.11 2.55
CA GLY A 147 -5.99 4.86 3.42
C GLY A 147 -4.85 4.13 2.71
N GLY A 148 -3.68 4.19 3.33
CA GLY A 148 -2.43 3.68 2.78
C GLY A 148 -2.25 2.18 2.78
N LEU A 149 -3.15 1.40 3.39
CA LEU A 149 -2.94 -0.05 3.55
C LEU A 149 -2.77 -0.77 2.20
N CYS A 150 -3.67 -0.47 1.24
CA CYS A 150 -3.62 -1.08 -0.10
C CYS A 150 -4.33 -0.16 -1.09
N HIS A 151 -3.61 0.70 -1.78
CA HIS A 151 -4.21 1.55 -2.80
C HIS A 151 -3.53 1.41 -4.16
N TRP A 152 -4.34 1.59 -5.19
CA TRP A 152 -4.00 1.36 -6.58
C TRP A 152 -4.21 2.63 -7.40
N LEU A 153 -3.25 2.94 -8.26
CA LEU A 153 -3.32 4.07 -9.18
C LEU A 153 -2.82 3.68 -10.56
N PRO A 154 -3.37 4.26 -11.64
CA PRO A 154 -2.69 4.25 -12.93
C PRO A 154 -1.27 4.78 -12.77
N ALA A 155 -0.29 4.05 -13.31
CA ALA A 155 1.13 4.41 -13.13
C ALA A 155 1.44 5.82 -13.63
N ALA A 156 0.87 6.22 -14.78
CA ALA A 156 1.03 7.57 -15.32
C ALA A 156 0.53 8.66 -14.37
N THR A 157 -0.48 8.37 -13.54
CA THR A 157 -0.97 9.30 -12.50
C THR A 157 -0.02 9.30 -11.30
N TYR A 158 0.35 8.11 -10.80
CA TYR A 158 1.14 7.99 -9.59
C TYR A 158 2.55 8.55 -9.77
N GLN A 159 3.17 8.37 -10.93
CA GLN A 159 4.50 8.89 -11.25
C GLN A 159 4.57 10.43 -11.30
N ARG A 160 3.44 11.12 -11.42
CA ARG A 160 3.35 12.59 -11.34
C ARG A 160 3.32 13.10 -9.90
N TYR A 161 3.06 12.24 -8.92
CA TYR A 161 3.01 12.59 -7.50
C TYR A 161 4.34 12.32 -6.81
N ARG A 162 4.67 13.17 -5.85
CA ARG A 162 5.77 12.95 -4.91
C ARG A 162 5.29 13.25 -3.50
N TYR A 163 5.55 12.33 -2.60
CA TYR A 163 5.25 12.51 -1.19
C TYR A 163 6.13 13.62 -0.60
N PRO A 164 5.55 14.61 0.12
CA PRO A 164 6.33 15.63 0.80
C PRO A 164 7.29 15.00 1.81
N VAL A 165 8.56 15.41 1.77
CA VAL A 165 9.61 14.79 2.62
C VAL A 165 9.78 15.45 3.98
N ASP A 166 9.10 16.55 4.21
CA ASP A 166 9.01 17.32 5.44
C ASP A 166 7.85 16.89 6.36
N LEU A 167 7.06 15.91 5.93
CA LEU A 167 6.02 15.31 6.76
C LEU A 167 6.62 14.46 7.88
N PRO A 168 5.86 14.27 8.98
CA PRO A 168 6.21 13.28 10.00
C PRO A 168 6.52 11.93 9.38
N LYS A 169 7.49 11.19 9.92
CA LYS A 169 7.98 9.95 9.31
C LYS A 169 6.94 8.86 9.10
N ALA A 170 5.81 8.94 9.82
CA ALA A 170 4.84 7.85 9.87
C ALA A 170 3.36 8.25 9.67
N TRP A 171 3.04 9.54 9.46
CA TRP A 171 1.65 10.02 9.35
C TRP A 171 1.47 11.11 8.29
N GLY A 172 0.23 11.24 7.80
CA GLY A 172 -0.18 12.32 6.90
C GLY A 172 0.10 12.08 5.41
N GLN A 173 0.83 11.02 5.05
CA GLN A 173 1.19 10.75 3.65
C GLN A 173 -0.03 10.45 2.78
N ASP A 174 -0.99 9.69 3.32
CA ASP A 174 -2.21 9.32 2.60
C ASP A 174 -3.14 10.52 2.42
N ASP A 175 -3.25 11.38 3.44
CA ASP A 175 -4.03 12.61 3.38
C ASP A 175 -3.48 13.54 2.28
N HIS A 176 -2.17 13.72 2.21
CA HIS A 176 -1.52 14.52 1.19
C HIS A 176 -1.73 13.96 -0.23
N LEU A 177 -1.66 12.65 -0.41
CA LEU A 177 -1.96 12.02 -1.68
C LEU A 177 -3.41 12.23 -2.06
N CYS A 178 -4.35 12.02 -1.13
CA CYS A 178 -5.78 12.23 -1.36
C CYS A 178 -6.09 13.70 -1.71
N ASP A 179 -5.51 14.66 -1.02
CA ASP A 179 -5.65 16.09 -1.30
C ASP A 179 -5.12 16.46 -2.70
N TRP A 180 -3.96 15.90 -3.06
CA TRP A 180 -3.40 16.13 -4.38
C TRP A 180 -4.31 15.56 -5.47
N LEU A 181 -4.81 14.34 -5.32
CA LEU A 181 -5.74 13.71 -6.26
C LEU A 181 -7.04 14.50 -6.38
N TYR A 182 -7.58 14.97 -5.26
CA TYR A 182 -8.76 15.83 -5.25
C TYR A 182 -8.55 17.11 -6.08
N LYS A 183 -7.41 17.78 -5.91
CA LYS A 183 -7.03 18.97 -6.69
C LYS A 183 -6.85 18.67 -8.19
N GLN A 184 -6.54 17.43 -8.56
CA GLN A 184 -6.47 16.97 -9.95
C GLN A 184 -7.83 16.46 -10.49
N SER A 185 -8.92 16.57 -9.72
CA SER A 185 -10.24 16.01 -10.04
C SER A 185 -10.21 14.50 -10.29
N ILE A 186 -9.30 13.77 -9.61
CA ILE A 186 -9.18 12.32 -9.68
C ILE A 186 -10.02 11.72 -8.56
N GLU A 187 -10.95 10.86 -8.93
CA GLU A 187 -11.84 10.21 -7.97
C GLU A 187 -11.14 9.10 -7.20
N MET A 188 -11.63 8.88 -5.97
CA MET A 188 -11.12 7.86 -5.06
C MET A 188 -12.26 7.00 -4.54
N GLY A 189 -12.00 5.72 -4.32
CA GLY A 189 -13.04 4.83 -3.80
C GLY A 189 -12.53 3.45 -3.39
N TYR A 190 -13.48 2.69 -2.86
CA TYR A 190 -13.27 1.30 -2.47
C TYR A 190 -14.08 0.38 -3.35
N VAL A 191 -13.45 -0.66 -3.89
CA VAL A 191 -14.12 -1.75 -4.61
C VAL A 191 -14.73 -2.68 -3.57
N GLU A 192 -16.05 -2.60 -3.40
CA GLU A 192 -16.76 -3.17 -2.24
C GLU A 192 -16.72 -4.72 -2.19
N ALA A 193 -16.64 -5.37 -3.35
CA ALA A 193 -16.60 -6.83 -3.45
C ALA A 193 -15.20 -7.43 -3.23
N LEU A 194 -14.14 -6.61 -3.26
CA LEU A 194 -12.76 -7.07 -3.07
C LEU A 194 -12.29 -6.70 -1.68
N THR A 195 -11.63 -7.64 -0.99
CA THR A 195 -11.29 -7.47 0.42
C THR A 195 -9.82 -7.73 0.69
N VAL A 196 -9.22 -6.83 1.46
CA VAL A 196 -7.95 -7.01 2.16
C VAL A 196 -8.15 -6.89 3.65
N ASN A 197 -7.28 -7.54 4.43
CA ASN A 197 -7.31 -7.49 5.88
C ASN A 197 -6.08 -6.73 6.42
N HIS A 198 -6.32 -5.82 7.36
CA HIS A 198 -5.27 -5.25 8.18
C HIS A 198 -4.94 -6.23 9.30
N ALA A 199 -3.80 -6.88 9.20
CA ALA A 199 -3.42 -7.99 10.07
C ALA A 199 -3.49 -7.62 11.56
N ASP A 200 -4.28 -8.38 12.32
CA ASP A 200 -4.57 -8.19 13.74
C ASP A 200 -5.17 -6.81 14.13
N GLY A 201 -5.46 -5.94 13.15
CA GLY A 201 -5.95 -4.58 13.37
C GLY A 201 -4.96 -3.69 14.15
N THR A 202 -5.26 -2.42 14.29
CA THR A 202 -4.37 -1.45 14.96
C THR A 202 -4.15 -1.80 16.43
N ASP A 203 -5.22 -2.15 17.14
CA ASP A 203 -5.16 -2.43 18.58
C ASP A 203 -4.45 -3.75 18.86
N GLY A 204 -4.71 -4.79 18.08
CA GLY A 204 -4.02 -6.08 18.19
C GLY A 204 -2.53 -6.00 17.88
N GLN A 205 -2.17 -5.17 16.89
CA GLN A 205 -0.76 -4.91 16.58
C GLN A 205 -0.05 -4.17 17.72
N ALA A 206 -0.69 -3.17 18.33
CA ALA A 206 -0.11 -2.43 19.45
C ALA A 206 0.11 -3.33 20.68
N GLN A 207 -0.79 -4.28 20.92
CA GLN A 207 -0.63 -5.28 21.98
C GLN A 207 0.52 -6.26 21.69
N ARG A 208 0.66 -6.69 20.42
CA ARG A 208 1.67 -7.67 20.02
C ARG A 208 3.08 -7.10 19.89
N TYR A 209 3.21 -5.84 19.53
CA TYR A 209 4.47 -5.15 19.29
C TYR A 209 4.55 -3.79 20.03
N PRO A 210 4.41 -3.78 21.37
CA PRO A 210 4.36 -2.52 22.13
C PRO A 210 5.63 -1.67 21.95
N GLU A 211 6.79 -2.32 21.95
CA GLU A 211 8.09 -1.63 21.78
C GLU A 211 8.22 -0.95 20.40
N TYR A 212 7.70 -1.58 19.34
CA TYR A 212 7.67 -0.98 18.01
C TYR A 212 6.84 0.32 18.02
N PHE A 213 5.64 0.30 18.62
CA PHE A 213 4.76 1.45 18.67
C PHE A 213 5.28 2.55 19.61
N GLU A 214 5.96 2.20 20.69
CA GLU A 214 6.66 3.17 21.55
C GLU A 214 7.80 3.87 20.81
N ARG A 215 8.65 3.10 20.12
CA ARG A 215 9.72 3.65 19.28
C ARG A 215 9.17 4.57 18.19
N LYS A 216 8.11 4.14 17.49
CA LYS A 216 7.41 4.93 16.48
C LYS A 216 6.97 6.29 17.06
N ARG A 217 6.32 6.31 18.22
CA ARG A 217 5.90 7.56 18.89
C ARG A 217 7.08 8.47 19.25
N ARG A 218 8.18 7.91 19.77
CA ARG A 218 9.38 8.70 20.10
C ARG A 218 10.01 9.33 18.86
N GLU A 219 10.11 8.61 17.77
CA GLU A 219 10.64 9.13 16.51
C GLU A 219 9.77 10.23 15.90
N GLU A 220 8.47 10.17 16.09
CA GLU A 220 7.51 11.20 15.67
C GLU A 220 7.62 12.48 16.50
N GLN A 221 7.88 12.37 17.80
CA GLN A 221 8.07 13.52 18.69
C GLN A 221 9.41 14.22 18.48
N ALA A 222 10.40 13.54 17.90
CA ALA A 222 11.74 14.05 17.67
C ALA A 222 11.92 14.66 16.26
N ALA A 223 10.91 14.59 15.42
CA ALA A 223 10.92 15.11 14.03
C ALA A 223 10.18 16.44 13.92
#